data_07421e8ebff21b4841f97d9e0fdbf124
#
_entry.id   07421e8ebff21b4841f97d9e0fdbf124
#
_cell.length_a   1.000
_cell.length_b   1.000
_cell.length_c   1.000
_cell.angle_alpha   90.00
_cell.angle_beta   90.00
_cell.angle_gamma   90.00
#
_symmetry.space_group_name_H-M   'P 1'
#
loop_
_entity.id
_entity.type
_entity.pdbx_description
1 polymer ?
#
loop_
_entity_poly.entity_id
_entity_poly.type
_entity_poly.pdbx_seq_one_letter_code
_entity_poly.pdbx_strand_id
1 'polypeptide(L)'
;MSEFCQKYGYDIVVTSTWRKYPEWERCLRNAGLRSGIKIIGATSLPTKDRATEISDYLSNHPEIETYLVFDDDESLLKNKNDDTSELGTLFDEKGVHGDNLILCNKERGFGEEEYTMAVATHLSLKYRNANNVSTAPLASADAEGSIEATIELLYSVGELSTSLLQRSFKIGYGRAATIIDSLTEKDIVFVENKNGRIKYKPLLEYEEAKAKI
;
A
#
# COMPACT_ATOMS: atom_id res chain seq x y z
N MET A 1 -4.40 -10.59 -3.60
CA MET A 1 -4.45 -9.52 -4.62
C MET A 1 -5.84 -9.35 -5.23
N SER A 2 -6.47 -10.37 -5.78
CA SER A 2 -7.81 -10.25 -6.42
C SER A 2 -8.88 -9.62 -5.53
N GLU A 3 -8.93 -9.96 -4.25
CA GLU A 3 -9.86 -9.37 -3.29
C GLU A 3 -9.59 -7.88 -3.08
N PHE A 4 -8.33 -7.48 -2.96
CA PHE A 4 -7.93 -6.09 -2.85
C PHE A 4 -8.39 -5.28 -4.07
N CYS A 5 -8.08 -5.75 -5.29
CA CYS A 5 -8.48 -5.07 -6.52
C CYS A 5 -10.00 -4.90 -6.63
N GLN A 6 -10.78 -5.94 -6.28
CA GLN A 6 -12.24 -5.88 -6.31
C GLN A 6 -12.80 -4.90 -5.27
N LYS A 7 -12.26 -4.93 -4.04
CA LYS A 7 -12.75 -4.09 -2.94
C LYS A 7 -12.50 -2.60 -3.19
N TYR A 8 -11.35 -2.27 -3.77
CA TYR A 8 -10.91 -0.88 -3.94
C TYR A 8 -10.98 -0.36 -5.38
N GLY A 9 -11.51 -1.16 -6.31
CA GLY A 9 -11.74 -0.74 -7.69
C GLY A 9 -10.47 -0.61 -8.54
N TYR A 10 -9.42 -1.38 -8.26
CA TYR A 10 -8.19 -1.36 -9.05
C TYR A 10 -8.28 -2.26 -10.28
N ASP A 11 -7.88 -1.71 -11.41
CA ASP A 11 -7.56 -2.46 -12.63
C ASP A 11 -6.07 -2.86 -12.62
N ILE A 12 -5.68 -3.80 -13.47
CA ILE A 12 -4.33 -4.34 -13.50
C ILE A 12 -3.59 -3.96 -14.78
N VAL A 13 -2.36 -3.49 -14.61
CA VAL A 13 -1.34 -3.40 -15.66
C VAL A 13 -0.26 -4.43 -15.36
N VAL A 14 0.09 -5.25 -16.35
CA VAL A 14 1.04 -6.35 -16.16
C VAL A 14 2.45 -5.90 -16.48
N THR A 15 3.34 -5.99 -15.49
CA THR A 15 4.78 -5.72 -15.63
C THR A 15 5.62 -7.01 -15.65
N SER A 16 5.04 -8.16 -15.32
CA SER A 16 5.71 -9.45 -15.24
C SER A 16 6.28 -9.88 -16.61
N THR A 17 7.40 -10.59 -16.59
CA THR A 17 8.01 -11.21 -17.78
C THR A 17 7.08 -12.22 -18.47
N TRP A 18 6.02 -12.70 -17.82
CA TRP A 18 5.01 -13.56 -18.42
C TRP A 18 4.34 -12.95 -19.66
N ARG A 19 4.27 -11.61 -19.74
CA ARG A 19 3.73 -10.90 -20.91
C ARG A 19 4.47 -11.19 -22.24
N LYS A 20 5.63 -11.83 -22.19
CA LYS A 20 6.34 -12.33 -23.37
C LYS A 20 5.65 -13.52 -24.04
N TYR A 21 4.77 -14.23 -23.32
CA TYR A 21 4.10 -15.42 -23.84
C TYR A 21 2.74 -15.04 -24.41
N PRO A 22 2.31 -15.58 -25.56
CA PRO A 22 1.06 -15.20 -26.21
C PRO A 22 -0.20 -15.35 -25.33
N GLU A 23 -0.16 -16.29 -24.38
CA GLU A 23 -1.31 -16.62 -23.52
C GLU A 23 -1.14 -16.12 -22.06
N TRP A 24 -0.32 -15.11 -21.84
CA TRP A 24 0.01 -14.63 -20.50
C TRP A 24 -1.24 -14.25 -19.67
N GLU A 25 -2.27 -13.67 -20.30
CA GLU A 25 -3.51 -13.33 -19.61
C GLU A 25 -4.22 -14.59 -19.09
N ARG A 26 -4.30 -15.65 -19.91
CA ARG A 26 -4.85 -16.94 -19.48
C ARG A 26 -4.04 -17.53 -18.33
N CYS A 27 -2.73 -17.40 -18.38
CA CYS A 27 -1.86 -17.86 -17.29
C CYS A 27 -2.16 -17.13 -15.96
N LEU A 28 -2.37 -15.82 -16.00
CA LEU A 28 -2.76 -15.05 -14.81
C LEU A 28 -4.13 -15.47 -14.27
N ARG A 29 -5.10 -15.70 -15.16
CA ARG A 29 -6.43 -16.20 -14.76
C ARG A 29 -6.33 -17.58 -14.10
N ASN A 30 -5.55 -18.47 -14.67
CA ASN A 30 -5.31 -19.80 -14.12
C ASN A 30 -4.54 -19.75 -12.77
N ALA A 31 -3.69 -18.76 -12.59
CA ALA A 31 -2.99 -18.50 -11.31
C ALA A 31 -3.88 -17.84 -10.25
N GLY A 32 -5.19 -17.66 -10.50
CA GLY A 32 -6.16 -17.19 -9.51
C GLY A 32 -6.59 -15.74 -9.64
N LEU A 33 -6.24 -15.04 -10.72
CA LEU A 33 -6.79 -13.71 -10.98
C LEU A 33 -8.28 -13.83 -11.34
N ARG A 34 -9.17 -13.30 -10.49
CA ARG A 34 -10.63 -13.39 -10.67
C ARG A 34 -11.09 -12.68 -11.96
N SER A 35 -12.10 -13.25 -12.62
CA SER A 35 -12.62 -12.75 -13.91
C SER A 35 -13.20 -11.34 -13.85
N GLY A 36 -13.69 -10.90 -12.70
CA GLY A 36 -14.22 -9.55 -12.51
C GLY A 36 -13.18 -8.43 -12.45
N ILE A 37 -11.88 -8.77 -12.43
CA ILE A 37 -10.80 -7.78 -12.44
C ILE A 37 -10.38 -7.52 -13.89
N LYS A 38 -10.36 -6.26 -14.29
CA LYS A 38 -9.90 -5.88 -15.62
C LYS A 38 -8.38 -5.87 -15.69
N ILE A 39 -7.84 -6.35 -16.80
CA ILE A 39 -6.46 -6.13 -17.19
C ILE A 39 -6.52 -5.08 -18.29
N ILE A 40 -6.04 -3.87 -18.00
CA ILE A 40 -6.15 -2.71 -18.91
C ILE A 40 -4.92 -2.54 -19.79
N GLY A 41 -3.84 -3.25 -19.51
CA GLY A 41 -2.62 -3.17 -20.31
C GLY A 41 -1.47 -3.98 -19.75
N ALA A 42 -0.35 -3.82 -20.42
CA ALA A 42 0.95 -4.33 -19.96
C ALA A 42 2.03 -3.30 -20.30
N THR A 43 3.08 -3.21 -19.48
CA THR A 43 4.25 -2.40 -19.83
C THR A 43 4.96 -2.96 -21.06
N SER A 44 5.79 -2.17 -21.72
CA SER A 44 6.59 -2.61 -22.87
C SER A 44 7.40 -3.86 -22.55
N LEU A 45 7.79 -4.61 -23.58
CA LEU A 45 8.68 -5.77 -23.39
C LEU A 45 10.01 -5.32 -22.78
N PRO A 46 10.62 -6.16 -21.91
CA PRO A 46 11.76 -5.76 -21.10
C PRO A 46 13.02 -5.55 -21.96
N THR A 47 13.22 -4.32 -22.32
CA THR A 47 14.48 -3.81 -22.87
C THR A 47 15.22 -2.95 -21.84
N LYS A 48 14.56 -2.64 -20.72
CA LYS A 48 14.99 -1.76 -19.64
C LYS A 48 14.74 -2.41 -18.29
N ASP A 49 15.15 -1.73 -17.22
CA ASP A 49 14.77 -2.12 -15.86
C ASP A 49 13.27 -1.90 -15.59
N ARG A 50 12.74 -2.61 -14.61
CA ARG A 50 11.32 -2.60 -14.25
C ARG A 50 10.80 -1.20 -13.88
N ALA A 51 11.58 -0.42 -13.16
CA ALA A 51 11.19 0.93 -12.75
C ALA A 51 11.03 1.85 -13.98
N THR A 52 11.95 1.76 -14.94
CA THR A 52 11.84 2.49 -16.21
C THR A 52 10.62 2.07 -17.02
N GLU A 53 10.30 0.75 -17.09
CA GLU A 53 9.12 0.26 -17.79
C GLU A 53 7.83 0.80 -17.19
N ILE A 54 7.74 0.86 -15.86
CA ILE A 54 6.58 1.41 -15.14
C ILE A 54 6.49 2.92 -15.36
N SER A 55 7.61 3.64 -15.22
CA SER A 55 7.67 5.09 -15.45
C SER A 55 7.24 5.47 -16.87
N ASP A 56 7.74 4.76 -17.87
CA ASP A 56 7.36 4.97 -19.28
C ASP A 56 5.86 4.71 -19.48
N TYR A 57 5.30 3.67 -18.84
CA TYR A 57 3.86 3.38 -18.91
C TYR A 57 3.04 4.51 -18.30
N LEU A 58 3.35 4.93 -17.08
CA LEU A 58 2.64 6.00 -16.39
C LEU A 58 2.74 7.33 -17.14
N SER A 59 3.89 7.64 -17.73
CA SER A 59 4.09 8.86 -18.53
C SER A 59 3.21 8.89 -19.80
N ASN A 60 2.88 7.71 -20.35
CA ASN A 60 1.98 7.59 -21.49
C ASN A 60 0.50 7.45 -21.10
N HIS A 61 0.20 7.37 -19.80
CA HIS A 61 -1.14 7.21 -19.24
C HIS A 61 -1.39 8.24 -18.14
N PRO A 62 -1.41 9.55 -18.45
CA PRO A 62 -1.58 10.61 -17.45
C PRO A 62 -2.95 10.59 -16.75
N GLU A 63 -3.91 9.83 -17.26
CA GLU A 63 -5.19 9.56 -16.62
C GLU A 63 -5.09 8.67 -15.37
N ILE A 64 -3.95 8.01 -15.15
CA ILE A 64 -3.70 7.19 -13.97
C ILE A 64 -3.21 8.08 -12.83
N GLU A 65 -4.13 8.49 -11.98
CA GLU A 65 -3.84 9.35 -10.81
C GLU A 65 -3.33 8.57 -9.60
N THR A 66 -3.72 7.30 -9.48
CA THR A 66 -3.38 6.46 -8.33
C THR A 66 -3.01 5.07 -8.78
N TYR A 67 -1.88 4.58 -8.29
CA TYR A 67 -1.38 3.24 -8.61
C TYR A 67 -0.65 2.61 -7.42
N LEU A 68 -0.60 1.28 -7.42
CA LEU A 68 0.23 0.46 -6.54
C LEU A 68 1.06 -0.50 -7.39
N VAL A 69 2.28 -0.77 -6.96
CA VAL A 69 3.16 -1.74 -7.61
C VAL A 69 3.34 -2.93 -6.68
N PHE A 70 3.10 -4.13 -7.19
CA PHE A 70 3.35 -5.38 -6.49
C PHE A 70 4.49 -6.11 -7.19
N ASP A 71 5.60 -6.30 -6.49
CA ASP A 71 6.78 -6.96 -7.04
C ASP A 71 7.50 -7.75 -5.96
N ASP A 72 8.24 -8.80 -6.32
CA ASP A 72 9.04 -9.62 -5.42
C ASP A 72 10.55 -9.33 -5.54
N ASP A 73 10.94 -8.37 -6.35
CA ASP A 73 12.33 -7.98 -6.57
C ASP A 73 12.78 -6.91 -5.57
N GLU A 74 13.52 -7.34 -4.55
CA GLU A 74 14.10 -6.45 -3.55
C GLU A 74 15.08 -5.43 -4.11
N SER A 75 15.65 -5.67 -5.32
CA SER A 75 16.56 -4.74 -5.94
C SER A 75 15.89 -3.41 -6.31
N LEU A 76 14.55 -3.41 -6.44
CA LEU A 76 13.75 -2.22 -6.66
C LEU A 76 13.77 -1.23 -5.48
N LEU A 77 14.13 -1.72 -4.28
CA LEU A 77 14.30 -0.90 -3.08
C LEU A 77 15.72 -0.31 -2.95
N LYS A 78 16.66 -0.73 -3.78
CA LYS A 78 18.08 -0.35 -3.66
C LYS A 78 18.43 0.77 -4.62
N ASN A 79 19.01 1.82 -4.09
CA ASN A 79 19.69 2.84 -4.90
C ASN A 79 21.00 2.24 -5.45
N LYS A 80 21.25 2.34 -6.75
CA LYS A 80 22.46 1.79 -7.39
C LYS A 80 23.76 2.49 -6.96
N ASN A 81 23.65 3.65 -6.32
CA ASN A 81 24.78 4.56 -6.12
C ASN A 81 25.19 4.78 -4.67
N ASP A 82 24.57 4.12 -3.66
CA ASP A 82 24.88 4.45 -2.28
C ASP A 82 25.04 3.23 -1.37
N ASP A 83 26.26 3.14 -0.80
CA ASP A 83 26.64 2.23 0.28
C ASP A 83 26.24 2.80 1.67
N THR A 84 25.58 3.95 1.70
CA THR A 84 25.14 4.66 2.90
C THR A 84 23.65 5.05 2.83
N SER A 85 22.82 4.16 3.28
CA SER A 85 21.61 4.34 4.11
C SER A 85 20.77 5.64 4.03
N GLU A 86 20.33 6.10 2.87
CA GLU A 86 19.05 6.80 2.80
C GLU A 86 18.24 6.18 1.65
N LEU A 87 17.05 5.69 2.00
CA LEU A 87 16.14 4.93 1.15
C LEU A 87 15.67 5.73 -0.09
N GLY A 88 16.57 6.04 -0.99
CA GLY A 88 16.22 6.37 -2.36
C GLY A 88 15.98 5.07 -3.11
N THR A 89 14.77 4.80 -3.49
CA THR A 89 14.46 3.63 -4.30
C THR A 89 14.78 3.92 -5.76
N LEU A 90 15.14 2.90 -6.53
CA LEU A 90 15.30 3.02 -7.99
C LEU A 90 14.04 3.61 -8.65
N PHE A 91 12.86 3.40 -8.02
CA PHE A 91 11.60 3.98 -8.43
C PHE A 91 11.60 5.51 -8.33
N ASP A 92 12.08 6.09 -7.23
CA ASP A 92 12.08 7.54 -7.05
C ASP A 92 12.99 8.24 -8.06
N GLU A 93 14.14 7.63 -8.39
CA GLU A 93 15.02 8.11 -9.45
C GLU A 93 14.36 8.13 -10.83
N LYS A 94 13.39 7.25 -11.06
CA LYS A 94 12.67 7.13 -12.33
C LYS A 94 11.32 7.82 -12.31
N GLY A 95 10.98 8.57 -11.24
CA GLY A 95 9.72 9.26 -11.10
C GLY A 95 8.53 8.35 -10.75
N VAL A 96 8.80 7.11 -10.34
CA VAL A 96 7.81 6.20 -9.77
C VAL A 96 7.94 6.26 -8.25
N HIS A 97 6.87 6.62 -7.55
CA HIS A 97 6.94 6.76 -6.10
C HIS A 97 7.20 5.42 -5.42
N GLY A 98 8.34 5.28 -4.76
CA GLY A 98 8.71 4.08 -4.01
C GLY A 98 7.73 3.73 -2.90
N ASP A 99 7.02 4.73 -2.40
CA ASP A 99 5.93 4.57 -1.43
C ASP A 99 4.76 3.72 -1.95
N ASN A 100 4.60 3.61 -3.26
CA ASN A 100 3.56 2.83 -3.91
C ASN A 100 3.98 1.37 -4.17
N LEU A 101 5.23 1.01 -3.82
CA LEU A 101 5.74 -0.35 -3.96
C LEU A 101 5.36 -1.20 -2.74
N ILE A 102 4.69 -2.30 -3.01
CA ILE A 102 4.43 -3.39 -2.07
C ILE A 102 5.33 -4.56 -2.45
N LEU A 103 6.37 -4.77 -1.66
CA LEU A 103 7.28 -5.88 -1.89
C LEU A 103 6.60 -7.18 -1.46
N CYS A 104 6.41 -8.08 -2.44
CA CYS A 104 5.80 -9.37 -2.20
C CYS A 104 6.86 -10.42 -1.78
N ASN A 105 6.44 -11.35 -0.95
CA ASN A 105 7.31 -12.46 -0.58
C ASN A 105 7.57 -13.38 -1.79
N LYS A 106 8.83 -13.69 -2.08
CA LYS A 106 9.22 -14.49 -3.26
C LYS A 106 8.64 -15.90 -3.29
N GLU A 107 8.44 -16.50 -2.10
CA GLU A 107 7.97 -17.88 -1.97
C GLU A 107 6.45 -17.98 -1.91
N ARG A 108 5.82 -17.06 -1.15
CA ARG A 108 4.36 -17.06 -0.90
C ARG A 108 3.59 -16.18 -1.87
N GLY A 109 4.25 -15.21 -2.50
CA GLY A 109 3.58 -14.16 -3.26
C GLY A 109 2.79 -13.21 -2.37
N PHE A 110 1.62 -12.80 -2.84
CA PHE A 110 0.73 -11.86 -2.16
C PHE A 110 -0.09 -12.58 -1.08
N GLY A 111 0.21 -12.35 0.19
CA GLY A 111 -0.47 -12.89 1.37
C GLY A 111 -1.17 -11.81 2.20
N GLU A 112 -1.40 -12.11 3.47
CA GLU A 112 -2.08 -11.23 4.42
C GLU A 112 -1.27 -9.97 4.75
N GLU A 113 0.05 -10.11 4.85
CA GLU A 113 0.94 -8.99 5.12
C GLU A 113 0.93 -7.99 3.96
N GLU A 114 1.07 -8.48 2.73
CA GLU A 114 1.02 -7.66 1.51
C GLU A 114 -0.36 -7.04 1.33
N TYR A 115 -1.44 -7.76 1.67
CA TYR A 115 -2.79 -7.20 1.68
C TYR A 115 -2.91 -6.01 2.65
N THR A 116 -2.43 -6.19 3.88
CA THR A 116 -2.44 -5.14 4.90
C THR A 116 -1.66 -3.89 4.45
N MET A 117 -0.49 -4.10 3.87
CA MET A 117 0.33 -3.00 3.33
C MET A 117 -0.35 -2.30 2.16
N ALA A 118 -0.98 -3.07 1.25
CA ALA A 118 -1.72 -2.50 0.12
C ALA A 118 -2.90 -1.63 0.57
N VAL A 119 -3.67 -2.10 1.57
CA VAL A 119 -4.77 -1.31 2.16
C VAL A 119 -4.23 -0.01 2.76
N ALA A 120 -3.17 -0.09 3.55
CA ALA A 120 -2.57 1.07 4.19
C ALA A 120 -2.06 2.10 3.18
N THR A 121 -1.38 1.64 2.12
CA THR A 121 -0.90 2.51 1.05
C THR A 121 -2.06 3.14 0.27
N HIS A 122 -3.10 2.35 -0.06
CA HIS A 122 -4.31 2.87 -0.70
C HIS A 122 -4.95 4.00 0.12
N LEU A 123 -5.15 3.78 1.42
CA LEU A 123 -5.72 4.79 2.30
C LEU A 123 -4.84 6.05 2.38
N SER A 124 -3.52 5.88 2.51
CA SER A 124 -2.58 7.00 2.50
C SER A 124 -2.69 7.84 1.23
N LEU A 125 -2.78 7.20 0.06
CA LEU A 125 -2.96 7.88 -1.23
C LEU A 125 -4.31 8.59 -1.31
N LYS A 126 -5.38 7.93 -0.91
CA LYS A 126 -6.74 8.51 -0.87
C LYS A 126 -6.78 9.79 -0.06
N TYR A 127 -6.21 9.79 1.16
CA TYR A 127 -6.21 10.96 2.04
C TYR A 127 -5.27 12.07 1.56
N ARG A 128 -4.14 11.74 0.95
CA ARG A 128 -3.27 12.74 0.31
C ARG A 128 -3.97 13.47 -0.82
N ASN A 129 -4.64 12.74 -1.71
CA ASN A 129 -5.34 13.31 -2.87
C ASN A 129 -6.54 14.17 -2.42
N ALA A 130 -7.30 13.74 -1.40
CA ALA A 130 -8.44 14.50 -0.88
C ALA A 130 -8.03 15.86 -0.29
N ASN A 131 -6.84 15.96 0.29
CA ASN A 131 -6.37 17.17 0.98
C ASN A 131 -5.47 18.07 0.12
N ASN A 132 -5.27 17.78 -1.17
CA ASN A 132 -4.34 18.50 -2.05
C ASN A 132 -2.91 18.64 -1.47
N VAL A 133 -2.52 17.76 -0.56
CA VAL A 133 -1.22 17.80 0.10
C VAL A 133 -0.20 17.15 -0.83
N SER A 134 0.68 17.95 -1.40
CA SER A 134 1.90 17.55 -2.10
C SER A 134 2.62 16.43 -1.33
N THR A 135 3.11 15.43 -2.02
CA THR A 135 4.01 14.28 -1.69
C THR A 135 4.59 14.13 -0.26
N ALA A 136 4.20 14.97 0.69
CA ALA A 136 4.60 14.87 2.09
C ALA A 136 3.96 13.65 2.75
N PRO A 137 4.69 12.91 3.61
CA PRO A 137 4.13 11.84 4.42
C PRO A 137 2.90 12.31 5.20
N LEU A 138 1.95 11.42 5.53
CA LEU A 138 0.82 11.70 6.41
C LEU A 138 1.25 12.35 7.75
N ALA A 139 2.55 12.35 8.04
CA ALA A 139 3.16 13.06 9.15
C ALA A 139 2.87 14.58 9.17
N SER A 140 2.51 15.19 8.03
CA SER A 140 2.15 16.61 7.91
C SER A 140 0.65 16.85 7.77
N ALA A 141 -0.18 15.79 7.64
CA ALA A 141 -1.64 15.92 7.68
C ALA A 141 -2.08 16.33 9.09
N ASP A 142 -3.16 17.07 9.18
CA ASP A 142 -3.80 17.39 10.45
C ASP A 142 -4.14 16.12 11.25
N ALA A 143 -4.29 16.26 12.56
CA ALA A 143 -4.49 15.11 13.44
C ALA A 143 -5.77 14.32 13.09
N GLU A 144 -6.82 14.99 12.61
CA GLU A 144 -8.11 14.39 12.28
C GLU A 144 -8.02 13.46 11.06
N GLY A 145 -7.41 13.89 9.96
CA GLY A 145 -7.24 13.03 8.76
C GLY A 145 -6.40 11.78 9.05
N SER A 146 -5.44 11.86 9.98
CA SER A 146 -4.65 10.69 10.41
C SER A 146 -5.46 9.70 11.24
N ILE A 147 -6.37 10.18 12.09
CA ILE A 147 -7.24 9.33 12.91
C ILE A 147 -8.28 8.63 12.03
N GLU A 148 -8.91 9.34 11.11
CA GLU A 148 -9.89 8.78 10.17
C GLU A 148 -9.27 7.67 9.31
N ALA A 149 -8.09 7.92 8.71
CA ALA A 149 -7.35 6.91 7.96
C ALA A 149 -6.99 5.69 8.81
N THR A 150 -6.68 5.91 10.08
CA THR A 150 -6.37 4.81 11.03
C THR A 150 -7.60 3.97 11.34
N ILE A 151 -8.78 4.58 11.48
CA ILE A 151 -10.05 3.85 11.67
C ILE A 151 -10.36 3.02 10.43
N GLU A 152 -10.29 3.59 9.22
CA GLU A 152 -10.48 2.81 7.99
C GLU A 152 -9.50 1.63 7.89
N LEU A 153 -8.22 1.83 8.27
CA LEU A 153 -7.24 0.76 8.31
C LEU A 153 -7.63 -0.32 9.33
N LEU A 154 -7.99 0.07 10.56
CA LEU A 154 -8.40 -0.84 11.62
C LEU A 154 -9.52 -1.80 11.16
N TYR A 155 -10.59 -1.25 10.61
CA TYR A 155 -11.74 -2.06 10.15
C TYR A 155 -11.48 -2.84 8.86
N SER A 156 -10.46 -2.44 8.10
CA SER A 156 -10.06 -3.18 6.89
C SER A 156 -9.19 -4.39 7.21
N VAL A 157 -8.36 -4.31 8.26
CA VAL A 157 -7.40 -5.37 8.62
C VAL A 157 -7.71 -6.07 9.94
N GLY A 158 -8.69 -5.56 10.71
CA GLY A 158 -9.20 -6.15 11.95
C GLY A 158 -8.38 -5.88 13.20
N GLU A 159 -7.13 -5.44 13.09
CA GLU A 159 -6.27 -5.12 14.22
C GLU A 159 -5.17 -4.11 13.86
N LEU A 160 -4.72 -3.32 14.83
CA LEU A 160 -3.61 -2.39 14.68
C LEU A 160 -2.43 -2.77 15.57
N SER A 161 -1.26 -2.24 15.23
CA SER A 161 -0.11 -2.14 16.10
C SER A 161 0.63 -0.84 15.81
N THR A 162 1.40 -0.33 16.77
CA THR A 162 2.24 0.86 16.56
C THR A 162 3.16 0.70 15.36
N SER A 163 3.78 -0.49 15.21
CA SER A 163 4.65 -0.80 14.05
C SER A 163 3.89 -0.80 12.72
N LEU A 164 2.63 -1.25 12.71
CA LEU A 164 1.79 -1.20 11.51
C LEU A 164 1.55 0.25 11.11
N LEU A 165 1.14 1.11 12.04
CA LEU A 165 0.91 2.54 11.76
C LEU A 165 2.18 3.24 11.27
N GLN A 166 3.32 2.98 11.92
CA GLN A 166 4.60 3.56 11.50
C GLN A 166 4.92 3.22 10.03
N ARG A 167 4.79 1.95 9.65
CA ARG A 167 5.07 1.48 8.28
C ARG A 167 4.03 1.98 7.28
N SER A 168 2.76 1.93 7.66
CA SER A 168 1.63 2.26 6.78
C SER A 168 1.56 3.73 6.44
N PHE A 169 1.76 4.60 7.44
CA PHE A 169 1.63 6.04 7.28
C PHE A 169 2.98 6.77 7.25
N LYS A 170 4.09 6.02 7.35
CA LYS A 170 5.46 6.57 7.39
C LYS A 170 5.64 7.66 8.46
N ILE A 171 5.08 7.42 9.63
CA ILE A 171 5.13 8.30 10.79
C ILE A 171 6.09 7.75 11.84
N GLY A 172 6.68 8.65 12.64
CA GLY A 172 7.51 8.26 13.78
C GLY A 172 6.70 7.57 14.88
N TYR A 173 7.40 6.84 15.76
CA TYR A 173 6.80 6.12 16.88
C TYR A 173 5.91 7.03 17.76
N GLY A 174 6.39 8.23 18.11
CA GLY A 174 5.64 9.16 18.96
C GLY A 174 4.27 9.49 18.38
N ARG A 175 4.20 9.78 17.06
CA ARG A 175 2.92 10.08 16.40
C ARG A 175 2.02 8.85 16.32
N ALA A 176 2.59 7.68 15.99
CA ALA A 176 1.82 6.44 15.97
C ALA A 176 1.22 6.11 17.35
N ALA A 177 1.99 6.32 18.42
CA ALA A 177 1.52 6.17 19.80
C ALA A 177 0.40 7.16 20.13
N THR A 178 0.56 8.45 19.79
CA THR A 178 -0.47 9.47 20.03
C THR A 178 -1.80 9.13 19.33
N ILE A 179 -1.74 8.62 18.09
CA ILE A 179 -2.96 8.18 17.37
C ILE A 179 -3.64 7.03 18.13
N ILE A 180 -2.87 6.02 18.56
CA ILE A 180 -3.40 4.89 19.32
C ILE A 180 -3.98 5.34 20.67
N ASP A 181 -3.31 6.24 21.37
CA ASP A 181 -3.78 6.79 22.63
C ASP A 181 -5.13 7.51 22.44
N SER A 182 -5.25 8.35 21.39
CA SER A 182 -6.52 8.99 21.02
C SER A 182 -7.64 7.99 20.73
N LEU A 183 -7.36 6.90 20.01
CA LEU A 183 -8.37 5.86 19.74
C LEU A 183 -8.77 5.11 21.00
N THR A 184 -7.83 4.93 21.95
CA THR A 184 -8.09 4.28 23.23
C THR A 184 -8.90 5.19 24.15
N GLU A 185 -8.55 6.47 24.26
CA GLU A 185 -9.28 7.48 25.04
C GLU A 185 -10.73 7.67 24.58
N LYS A 186 -10.97 7.49 23.28
CA LYS A 186 -12.32 7.55 22.67
C LYS A 186 -13.07 6.22 22.75
N ASP A 187 -12.54 5.20 23.42
CA ASP A 187 -13.10 3.83 23.48
C ASP A 187 -13.42 3.25 22.08
N ILE A 188 -12.54 3.51 21.10
CA ILE A 188 -12.67 2.95 19.74
C ILE A 188 -11.95 1.60 19.65
N VAL A 189 -10.84 1.44 20.39
CA VAL A 189 -10.03 0.22 20.42
C VAL A 189 -9.85 -0.31 21.84
N PHE A 190 -9.63 -1.62 21.94
CA PHE A 190 -9.15 -2.26 23.17
C PHE A 190 -7.79 -2.92 22.94
N VAL A 191 -7.04 -3.06 24.02
CA VAL A 191 -5.68 -3.65 23.99
C VAL A 191 -5.76 -5.16 24.17
N GLU A 192 -5.19 -5.91 23.26
CA GLU A 192 -4.95 -7.34 23.40
C GLU A 192 -3.44 -7.60 23.47
N ASN A 193 -3.01 -8.31 24.52
CA ASN A 193 -1.61 -8.73 24.65
C ASN A 193 -1.52 -10.25 24.45
N LYS A 194 -0.96 -10.69 23.34
CA LYS A 194 -0.68 -12.09 23.04
C LYS A 194 0.82 -12.32 22.93
N ASN A 195 1.37 -13.11 23.85
CA ASN A 195 2.78 -13.50 23.84
C ASN A 195 3.76 -12.31 23.78
N GLY A 196 3.46 -11.23 24.52
CA GLY A 196 4.28 -10.01 24.55
C GLY A 196 4.09 -9.09 23.33
N ARG A 197 3.18 -9.42 22.42
CA ARG A 197 2.82 -8.55 21.29
C ARG A 197 1.54 -7.80 21.62
N ILE A 198 1.62 -6.48 21.62
CA ILE A 198 0.47 -5.60 21.85
C ILE A 198 -0.24 -5.37 20.50
N LYS A 199 -1.53 -5.65 20.48
CA LYS A 199 -2.45 -5.41 19.38
C LYS A 199 -3.63 -4.59 19.87
N TYR A 200 -4.19 -3.78 18.99
CA TYR A 200 -5.36 -2.96 19.25
C TYR A 200 -6.47 -3.41 18.32
N LYS A 201 -7.59 -3.83 18.89
CA LYS A 201 -8.74 -4.34 18.16
C LYS A 201 -9.93 -3.40 18.28
N PRO A 202 -10.84 -3.38 17.30
CA PRO A 202 -12.02 -2.54 17.36
C PRO A 202 -12.92 -2.93 18.56
N LEU A 203 -13.37 -1.93 19.30
CA LEU A 203 -14.34 -2.07 20.38
C LEU A 203 -15.77 -1.76 19.94
N LEU A 204 -15.91 -0.93 18.90
CA LEU A 204 -17.18 -0.42 18.36
C LEU A 204 -17.40 -0.93 16.94
N GLU A 205 -18.59 -0.75 16.42
CA GLU A 205 -18.86 -0.89 14.98
C GLU A 205 -18.27 0.33 14.21
N TYR A 206 -18.03 0.14 12.91
CA TYR A 206 -17.35 1.14 12.08
C TYR A 206 -17.98 2.54 12.11
N GLU A 207 -19.31 2.59 11.94
CA GLU A 207 -20.04 3.86 11.91
C GLU A 207 -20.04 4.56 13.28
N GLU A 208 -20.09 3.80 14.38
CA GLU A 208 -19.96 4.32 15.73
C GLU A 208 -18.57 4.90 16.01
N ALA A 209 -17.53 4.21 15.53
CA ALA A 209 -16.15 4.67 15.66
C ALA A 209 -15.92 5.99 14.89
N LYS A 210 -16.50 6.10 13.67
CA LYS A 210 -16.45 7.34 12.88
C LYS A 210 -17.19 8.50 13.53
N ALA A 211 -18.28 8.24 14.20
CA ALA A 211 -19.05 9.28 14.87
C ALA A 211 -18.36 9.87 16.12
N LYS A 212 -17.28 9.23 16.62
CA LYS A 212 -16.50 9.68 17.78
C LYS A 212 -15.33 10.60 17.44
N ILE A 213 -15.04 10.82 16.17
CA ILE A 213 -13.93 11.68 15.70
C ILE A 213 -14.44 12.97 15.11
#